data_5d303207d42078543d19b8ac5c3be235
#
_entry.id   5d303207d42078543d19b8ac5c3be235
#
_cell.length_a   1.000
_cell.length_b   1.000
_cell.length_c   1.000
_cell.angle_alpha   90.00
_cell.angle_beta   90.00
_cell.angle_gamma   90.00
#
_symmetry.space_group_name_H-M   'P 1'
#
loop_
_entity.id
_entity.type
_entity.pdbx_description
1 polymer ?
#
loop_
_entity_poly.entity_id
_entity_poly.type
_entity_poly.pdbx_seq_one_letter_code
_entity_poly.pdbx_strand_id
1 'polypeptide(L)'
;RSVAIVGASPKGRWPTLIFRNLKKGGYGGNIYLVNPNYAELWEERCYPNLAALPEAPEHLLLLIPTQAVLRTLEEASKLGSKAATVYSAGFGEGDDPQGRERAQALKELCSRSGMVCCGPNCMGSFSVTEGLWSFPTAIPLLRSGPVGLIFQSGGSLGNWVKGTSERGIGFSYAVSSGNEVNLDLVDYLSFLVKDAQTKVILLMVEG
;
A
#
# COMPACT_ATOMS: atom_id res chain seq x y z
N ARG A 1 9.36 -2.99 13.08
CA ARG A 1 8.67 -2.94 11.78
C ARG A 1 7.38 -3.74 11.85
N SER A 2 6.26 -3.13 11.46
CA SER A 2 4.98 -3.84 11.43
C SER A 2 4.05 -3.30 10.35
N VAL A 3 3.24 -4.19 9.76
CA VAL A 3 2.17 -3.84 8.83
C VAL A 3 0.85 -4.44 9.32
N ALA A 4 -0.27 -3.74 9.09
CA ALA A 4 -1.60 -4.28 9.34
C ALA A 4 -2.42 -4.34 8.06
N ILE A 5 -2.93 -5.52 7.70
CA ILE A 5 -3.89 -5.72 6.63
C ILE A 5 -5.29 -5.51 7.21
N VAL A 6 -5.85 -4.33 7.01
CA VAL A 6 -7.20 -3.96 7.51
C VAL A 6 -8.24 -4.32 6.46
N GLY A 7 -9.21 -5.13 6.83
CA GLY A 7 -10.14 -5.79 5.92
C GLY A 7 -9.61 -7.14 5.41
N ALA A 8 -8.72 -7.78 6.18
CA ALA A 8 -8.24 -9.12 5.89
C ALA A 8 -9.41 -10.09 5.76
N SER A 9 -9.52 -10.80 4.63
CA SER A 9 -10.64 -11.69 4.37
C SER A 9 -10.27 -12.78 3.36
N PRO A 10 -10.63 -14.04 3.63
CA PRO A 10 -10.40 -15.13 2.69
C PRO A 10 -11.32 -15.05 1.46
N LYS A 11 -12.43 -14.29 1.57
CA LYS A 11 -13.35 -14.02 0.46
C LYS A 11 -12.83 -12.95 -0.49
N GLY A 12 -11.89 -12.12 -0.03
CA GLY A 12 -11.26 -11.06 -0.82
C GLY A 12 -9.99 -11.57 -1.52
N ARG A 13 -9.94 -11.41 -2.85
CA ARG A 13 -8.74 -11.78 -3.62
C ARG A 13 -7.52 -10.93 -3.21
N TRP A 14 -7.69 -9.62 -3.04
CA TRP A 14 -6.61 -8.69 -2.77
C TRP A 14 -5.95 -8.90 -1.39
N PRO A 15 -6.71 -9.00 -0.27
CA PRO A 15 -6.10 -9.27 1.02
C PRO A 15 -5.28 -10.57 1.04
N THR A 16 -5.82 -11.64 0.41
CA THR A 16 -5.14 -12.93 0.30
C THR A 16 -3.82 -12.82 -0.47
N LEU A 17 -3.82 -12.11 -1.60
CA LEU A 17 -2.62 -11.95 -2.42
C LEU A 17 -1.57 -11.08 -1.73
N ILE A 18 -1.96 -9.99 -1.07
CA ILE A 18 -1.05 -9.14 -0.30
C ILE A 18 -0.39 -9.94 0.82
N PHE A 19 -1.18 -10.69 1.61
CA PHE A 19 -0.62 -11.53 2.68
C PHE A 19 0.41 -12.53 2.13
N ARG A 20 0.05 -13.26 1.06
CA ARG A 20 0.96 -14.21 0.41
C ARG A 20 2.20 -13.54 -0.15
N ASN A 21 2.08 -12.35 -0.73
CA ASN A 21 3.21 -11.61 -1.28
C ASN A 21 4.16 -11.11 -0.19
N LEU A 22 3.66 -10.65 0.95
CA LEU A 22 4.47 -10.29 2.11
C LEU A 22 5.26 -11.49 2.64
N LYS A 23 4.62 -12.65 2.78
CA LYS A 23 5.31 -13.90 3.16
C LYS A 23 6.33 -14.34 2.10
N LYS A 24 5.96 -14.30 0.81
CA LYS A 24 6.83 -14.66 -0.31
C LYS A 24 8.04 -13.73 -0.45
N GLY A 25 7.85 -12.44 -0.22
CA GLY A 25 8.91 -11.43 -0.23
C GLY A 25 9.89 -11.55 0.94
N GLY A 26 9.53 -12.32 1.97
CA GLY A 26 10.34 -12.46 3.17
C GLY A 26 10.28 -11.23 4.07
N TYR A 27 9.12 -10.57 4.16
CA TYR A 27 8.96 -9.41 5.05
C TYR A 27 9.33 -9.78 6.49
N GLY A 28 10.36 -9.16 7.02
CA GLY A 28 10.92 -9.48 8.33
C GLY A 28 10.24 -8.79 9.52
N GLY A 29 9.17 -8.02 9.29
CA GLY A 29 8.37 -7.37 10.33
C GLY A 29 7.13 -8.17 10.70
N ASN A 30 6.39 -7.67 11.71
CA ASN A 30 5.11 -8.25 12.11
C ASN A 30 4.04 -7.97 11.06
N ILE A 31 3.24 -8.99 10.71
CA ILE A 31 2.07 -8.85 9.83
C ILE A 31 0.82 -9.08 10.67
N TYR A 32 0.03 -8.04 10.88
CA TYR A 32 -1.23 -8.12 11.62
C TYR A 32 -2.40 -8.19 10.66
N LEU A 33 -3.33 -9.11 10.94
CA LEU A 33 -4.59 -9.23 10.22
C LEU A 33 -5.70 -8.60 11.05
N VAL A 34 -6.49 -7.71 10.44
CA VAL A 34 -7.57 -6.99 11.13
C VAL A 34 -8.89 -7.17 10.41
N ASN A 35 -9.83 -7.85 11.08
CA ASN A 35 -11.21 -8.01 10.62
C ASN A 35 -12.09 -8.48 11.77
N PRO A 36 -13.25 -7.82 12.08
CA PRO A 36 -14.11 -8.19 13.21
C PRO A 36 -14.81 -9.55 13.06
N ASN A 37 -14.84 -10.12 11.85
CA ASN A 37 -15.58 -11.34 11.56
C ASN A 37 -14.75 -12.63 11.69
N TYR A 38 -13.46 -12.53 12.00
CA TYR A 38 -12.55 -13.67 12.06
C TYR A 38 -11.64 -13.58 13.28
N ALA A 39 -11.41 -14.72 13.96
CA ALA A 39 -10.41 -14.84 15.01
C ALA A 39 -9.04 -15.31 14.46
N GLU A 40 -9.07 -16.03 13.34
CA GLU A 40 -7.90 -16.57 12.67
C GLU A 40 -8.11 -16.55 11.15
N LEU A 41 -7.06 -16.25 10.39
CA LEU A 41 -7.00 -16.30 8.93
C LEU A 41 -5.61 -16.76 8.51
N TRP A 42 -5.53 -17.69 7.56
CA TRP A 42 -4.26 -18.17 6.98
C TRP A 42 -3.24 -18.65 8.04
N GLU A 43 -3.74 -19.34 9.10
CA GLU A 43 -2.94 -19.83 10.24
C GLU A 43 -2.33 -18.72 11.11
N GLU A 44 -2.83 -17.49 10.97
CA GLU A 44 -2.39 -16.32 11.75
C GLU A 44 -3.57 -15.73 12.53
N ARG A 45 -3.28 -15.20 13.70
CA ARG A 45 -4.29 -14.52 14.52
C ARG A 45 -4.86 -13.31 13.79
N CYS A 46 -6.18 -13.20 13.78
CA CYS A 46 -6.90 -12.04 13.27
C CYS A 46 -7.49 -11.22 14.42
N TYR A 47 -7.27 -9.93 14.41
CA TYR A 47 -7.72 -9.02 15.46
C TYR A 47 -9.00 -8.32 15.04
N PRO A 48 -9.94 -8.04 15.97
CA PRO A 48 -11.24 -7.45 15.62
C PRO A 48 -11.14 -5.98 15.18
N ASN A 49 -10.14 -5.23 15.65
CA ASN A 49 -9.92 -3.81 15.36
C ASN A 49 -8.46 -3.43 15.62
N LEU A 50 -8.08 -2.19 15.31
CA LEU A 50 -6.72 -1.68 15.51
C LEU A 50 -6.32 -1.57 16.98
N ALA A 51 -7.25 -1.22 17.86
CA ALA A 51 -6.98 -1.07 19.29
C ALA A 51 -6.67 -2.41 20.00
N ALA A 52 -7.06 -3.55 19.39
CA ALA A 52 -6.78 -4.88 19.91
C ALA A 52 -5.39 -5.40 19.51
N LEU A 53 -4.65 -4.69 18.66
CA LEU A 53 -3.29 -5.05 18.26
C LEU A 53 -2.32 -4.92 19.43
N PRO A 54 -1.26 -5.74 19.49
CA PRO A 54 -0.25 -5.66 20.55
C PRO A 54 0.61 -4.38 20.48
N GLU A 55 0.66 -3.75 19.32
CA GLU A 55 1.37 -2.49 19.05
C GLU A 55 0.64 -1.69 17.97
N ALA A 56 0.89 -0.38 17.88
CA ALA A 56 0.46 0.41 16.75
C ALA A 56 1.24 -0.03 15.49
N PRO A 57 0.57 -0.48 14.41
CA PRO A 57 1.29 -0.85 13.19
C PRO A 57 1.91 0.38 12.54
N GLU A 58 3.16 0.26 12.08
CA GLU A 58 3.83 1.38 11.40
C GLU A 58 3.14 1.73 10.07
N HIS A 59 2.63 0.72 9.35
CA HIS A 59 1.99 0.89 8.05
C HIS A 59 0.68 0.10 7.96
N LEU A 60 -0.39 0.78 7.56
CA LEU A 60 -1.69 0.18 7.31
C LEU A 60 -1.90 -0.09 5.83
N LEU A 61 -2.40 -1.28 5.51
CA LEU A 61 -2.85 -1.67 4.17
C LEU A 61 -4.39 -1.74 4.22
N LEU A 62 -5.07 -0.68 3.76
CA LEU A 62 -6.52 -0.51 3.92
C LEU A 62 -7.28 -1.09 2.74
N LEU A 63 -7.84 -2.30 2.93
CA LEU A 63 -8.69 -3.00 1.96
C LEU A 63 -10.13 -3.04 2.48
N ILE A 64 -10.65 -1.88 2.81
CA ILE A 64 -11.96 -1.66 3.42
C ILE A 64 -12.82 -0.76 2.54
N PRO A 65 -14.17 -0.76 2.73
CA PRO A 65 -15.05 0.16 2.02
C PRO A 65 -14.65 1.62 2.22
N THR A 66 -14.80 2.42 1.17
CA THR A 66 -14.39 3.84 1.11
C THR A 66 -14.89 4.66 2.30
N GLN A 67 -16.14 4.42 2.72
CA GLN A 67 -16.77 5.12 3.84
C GLN A 67 -16.09 4.87 5.20
N ALA A 68 -15.36 3.76 5.33
CA ALA A 68 -14.66 3.42 6.57
C ALA A 68 -13.22 3.97 6.62
N VAL A 69 -12.66 4.41 5.49
CA VAL A 69 -11.25 4.77 5.36
C VAL A 69 -10.86 5.91 6.30
N LEU A 70 -11.54 7.04 6.24
CA LEU A 70 -11.20 8.23 7.05
C LEU A 70 -11.26 7.93 8.55
N ARG A 71 -12.32 7.27 9.02
CA ARG A 71 -12.46 6.88 10.42
C ARG A 71 -11.32 5.95 10.85
N THR A 72 -10.97 4.98 10.02
CA THR A 72 -9.89 4.03 10.34
C THR A 72 -8.53 4.73 10.41
N LEU A 73 -8.26 5.69 9.51
CA LEU A 73 -7.03 6.48 9.54
C LEU A 73 -6.96 7.40 10.77
N GLU A 74 -8.08 7.99 11.18
CA GLU A 74 -8.16 8.78 12.41
C GLU A 74 -7.86 7.93 13.65
N GLU A 75 -8.41 6.73 13.74
CA GLU A 75 -8.10 5.77 14.80
C GLU A 75 -6.62 5.40 14.79
N ALA A 76 -6.09 5.01 13.64
CA ALA A 76 -4.69 4.64 13.47
C ALA A 76 -3.72 5.76 13.84
N SER A 77 -4.02 6.99 13.45
CA SER A 77 -3.17 8.16 13.78
C SER A 77 -3.10 8.42 15.29
N LYS A 78 -4.22 8.25 16.01
CA LYS A 78 -4.28 8.36 17.48
C LYS A 78 -3.49 7.25 18.17
N LEU A 79 -3.41 6.07 17.56
CA LEU A 79 -2.60 4.94 18.05
C LEU A 79 -1.11 5.12 17.76
N GLY A 80 -0.73 6.03 16.87
CA GLY A 80 0.66 6.35 16.55
C GLY A 80 1.17 5.73 15.24
N SER A 81 0.30 5.15 14.40
CA SER A 81 0.66 4.69 13.06
C SER A 81 1.17 5.84 12.18
N LYS A 82 2.14 5.56 11.31
CA LYS A 82 2.86 6.59 10.53
C LYS A 82 2.51 6.61 9.05
N ALA A 83 2.09 5.48 8.50
CA ALA A 83 1.86 5.36 7.07
C ALA A 83 0.61 4.53 6.77
N ALA A 84 -0.03 4.82 5.63
CA ALA A 84 -1.11 4.02 5.09
C ALA A 84 -1.02 3.88 3.58
N THR A 85 -1.53 2.75 3.07
CA THR A 85 -1.85 2.56 1.66
C THR A 85 -3.35 2.35 1.54
N VAL A 86 -4.03 3.19 0.76
CA VAL A 86 -5.48 3.14 0.56
C VAL A 86 -5.79 2.56 -0.81
N TYR A 87 -6.28 1.33 -0.84
CA TYR A 87 -6.61 0.63 -2.09
C TYR A 87 -7.97 1.02 -2.66
N SER A 88 -8.87 1.50 -1.80
CA SER A 88 -10.24 1.86 -2.19
C SER A 88 -10.28 3.05 -3.13
N ALA A 89 -11.11 2.97 -4.16
CA ALA A 89 -11.53 4.09 -5.01
C ALA A 89 -12.61 4.94 -4.32
N GLY A 90 -13.07 6.00 -4.99
CA GLY A 90 -14.12 6.91 -4.49
C GLY A 90 -13.57 8.14 -3.77
N PHE A 91 -12.39 8.61 -4.18
CA PHE A 91 -11.71 9.79 -3.67
C PHE A 91 -11.43 10.80 -4.80
N GLY A 92 -12.47 11.12 -5.59
CA GLY A 92 -12.43 12.18 -6.58
C GLY A 92 -12.11 11.72 -8.00
N GLU A 93 -12.17 10.41 -8.28
CA GLU A 93 -12.14 9.92 -9.66
C GLU A 93 -13.42 10.34 -10.39
N GLY A 94 -13.27 10.95 -11.55
CA GLY A 94 -14.38 11.44 -12.35
C GLY A 94 -15.14 12.60 -11.67
N ASP A 95 -16.44 12.72 -12.02
CA ASP A 95 -17.33 13.79 -11.54
C ASP A 95 -18.10 13.40 -10.26
N ASP A 96 -17.40 12.94 -9.22
CA ASP A 96 -17.99 12.63 -7.91
C ASP A 96 -17.70 13.75 -6.89
N PRO A 97 -18.68 14.64 -6.57
CA PRO A 97 -18.48 15.68 -5.57
C PRO A 97 -18.17 15.12 -4.18
N GLN A 98 -18.82 14.03 -3.76
CA GLN A 98 -18.54 13.39 -2.47
C GLN A 98 -17.14 12.76 -2.44
N GLY A 99 -16.66 12.28 -3.60
CA GLY A 99 -15.30 11.78 -3.74
C GLY A 99 -14.28 12.91 -3.54
N ARG A 100 -14.53 14.10 -4.09
CA ARG A 100 -13.68 15.27 -3.88
C ARG A 100 -13.64 15.72 -2.41
N GLU A 101 -14.78 15.71 -1.73
CA GLU A 101 -14.85 16.00 -0.28
C GLU A 101 -14.06 14.99 0.53
N ARG A 102 -14.18 13.68 0.22
CA ARG A 102 -13.39 12.63 0.87
C ARG A 102 -11.88 12.79 0.62
N ALA A 103 -11.48 13.13 -0.59
CA ALA A 103 -10.07 13.38 -0.91
C ALA A 103 -9.53 14.57 -0.10
N GLN A 104 -10.28 15.67 -0.04
CA GLN A 104 -9.89 16.83 0.75
C GLN A 104 -9.78 16.48 2.24
N ALA A 105 -10.73 15.75 2.80
CA ALA A 105 -10.69 15.32 4.21
C ALA A 105 -9.51 14.38 4.49
N LEU A 106 -9.14 13.49 3.55
CA LEU A 106 -7.95 12.65 3.65
C LEU A 106 -6.67 13.49 3.68
N LYS A 107 -6.54 14.46 2.78
CA LYS A 107 -5.40 15.37 2.72
C LYS A 107 -5.22 16.15 4.03
N GLU A 108 -6.31 16.69 4.57
CA GLU A 108 -6.32 17.41 5.84
C GLU A 108 -5.95 16.50 7.03
N LEU A 109 -6.46 15.26 7.04
CA LEU A 109 -6.09 14.28 8.06
C LEU A 109 -4.60 13.99 8.03
N CYS A 110 -4.02 13.71 6.88
CA CYS A 110 -2.59 13.48 6.71
C CYS A 110 -1.76 14.68 7.19
N SER A 111 -2.15 15.90 6.79
CA SER A 111 -1.48 17.13 7.18
C SER A 111 -1.46 17.35 8.69
N ARG A 112 -2.60 17.18 9.37
CA ARG A 112 -2.69 17.41 10.83
C ARG A 112 -2.08 16.31 11.68
N SER A 113 -2.07 15.06 11.18
CA SER A 113 -1.56 13.90 11.94
C SER A 113 -0.09 13.60 11.69
N GLY A 114 0.49 14.12 10.60
CA GLY A 114 1.82 13.77 10.13
C GLY A 114 1.90 12.36 9.52
N MET A 115 0.77 11.67 9.34
CA MET A 115 0.71 10.38 8.65
C MET A 115 0.88 10.59 7.15
N VAL A 116 1.65 9.72 6.49
CA VAL A 116 1.77 9.70 5.04
C VAL A 116 0.86 8.63 4.43
N CYS A 117 0.27 8.95 3.27
CA CYS A 117 -0.68 8.07 2.61
C CYS A 117 -0.35 7.87 1.12
N CYS A 118 -0.19 6.61 0.71
CA CYS A 118 -0.11 6.18 -0.68
C CYS A 118 -1.52 5.94 -1.22
N GLY A 119 -1.83 6.42 -2.39
CA GLY A 119 -3.13 6.34 -3.02
C GLY A 119 -4.00 7.59 -2.76
N PRO A 120 -5.31 7.46 -2.63
CA PRO A 120 -6.19 6.26 -2.78
C PRO A 120 -6.21 5.66 -4.19
N ASN A 121 -7.06 4.63 -4.40
CA ASN A 121 -7.25 4.00 -5.71
C ASN A 121 -5.93 3.52 -6.32
N CYS A 122 -5.09 2.89 -5.53
CA CYS A 122 -3.78 2.39 -5.94
C CYS A 122 -3.71 0.86 -5.81
N MET A 123 -2.63 0.29 -6.31
CA MET A 123 -2.31 -1.12 -6.10
C MET A 123 -1.15 -1.33 -5.14
N GLY A 124 -0.83 -0.32 -4.33
CA GLY A 124 0.20 -0.41 -3.31
C GLY A 124 1.62 -0.33 -3.86
N SER A 125 2.55 -0.89 -3.11
CA SER A 125 3.97 -0.77 -3.40
C SER A 125 4.73 -2.06 -3.07
N PHE A 126 5.96 -2.13 -3.54
CA PHE A 126 6.92 -3.10 -3.01
C PHE A 126 8.32 -2.49 -2.87
N SER A 127 9.01 -2.94 -1.83
CA SER A 127 10.45 -2.83 -1.65
C SER A 127 11.03 -4.23 -1.71
N VAL A 128 11.85 -4.51 -2.72
CA VAL A 128 12.34 -5.87 -2.93
C VAL A 128 13.31 -6.27 -1.83
N THR A 129 14.20 -5.36 -1.44
CA THR A 129 15.20 -5.60 -0.40
C THR A 129 14.57 -5.81 0.98
N GLU A 130 13.50 -5.07 1.30
CA GLU A 130 12.82 -5.16 2.59
C GLU A 130 11.77 -6.27 2.65
N GLY A 131 11.49 -6.93 1.53
CA GLY A 131 10.43 -7.94 1.42
C GLY A 131 9.02 -7.38 1.57
N LEU A 132 8.86 -6.05 1.61
CA LEU A 132 7.55 -5.40 1.72
C LEU A 132 6.85 -5.42 0.36
N TRP A 133 6.09 -6.48 0.08
CA TRP A 133 5.37 -6.66 -1.18
C TRP A 133 3.87 -6.53 -0.95
N SER A 134 3.36 -5.30 -0.88
CA SER A 134 1.96 -4.98 -0.61
C SER A 134 1.07 -4.94 -1.87
N PHE A 135 1.52 -5.50 -2.97
CA PHE A 135 0.83 -5.48 -4.25
C PHE A 135 -0.24 -6.59 -4.33
N PRO A 136 -1.51 -6.31 -4.75
CA PRO A 136 -2.64 -7.25 -4.68
C PRO A 136 -2.77 -8.15 -5.93
N THR A 137 -1.66 -8.46 -6.61
CA THR A 137 -1.64 -9.41 -7.74
C THR A 137 -0.63 -10.52 -7.47
N ALA A 138 -0.78 -11.63 -8.18
CA ALA A 138 0.23 -12.67 -8.18
C ALA A 138 1.47 -12.14 -8.91
N ILE A 139 2.55 -11.88 -8.16
CA ILE A 139 3.83 -11.47 -8.72
C ILE A 139 4.84 -12.62 -8.67
N PRO A 140 5.75 -12.71 -9.65
CA PRO A 140 6.84 -13.68 -9.61
C PRO A 140 7.77 -13.42 -8.43
N LEU A 141 8.74 -14.28 -8.20
CA LEU A 141 9.82 -13.98 -7.26
C LEU A 141 10.67 -12.84 -7.85
N LEU A 142 10.61 -11.69 -7.21
CA LEU A 142 11.34 -10.51 -7.66
C LEU A 142 12.82 -10.61 -7.25
N ARG A 143 13.69 -10.15 -8.15
CA ARG A 143 15.11 -10.00 -7.86
C ARG A 143 15.38 -8.58 -7.40
N SER A 144 16.23 -8.42 -6.39
CA SER A 144 16.78 -7.13 -6.02
C SER A 144 17.64 -6.58 -7.16
N GLY A 145 17.54 -5.29 -7.43
CA GLY A 145 18.26 -4.64 -8.52
C GLY A 145 18.04 -3.13 -8.55
N PRO A 146 18.59 -2.44 -9.56
CA PRO A 146 18.70 -0.99 -9.55
C PRO A 146 17.50 -0.23 -10.10
N VAL A 147 16.40 -0.91 -10.46
CA VAL A 147 15.28 -0.25 -11.14
C VAL A 147 14.19 0.14 -10.15
N GLY A 148 13.92 1.42 -10.03
CA GLY A 148 12.77 1.98 -9.31
C GLY A 148 11.63 2.33 -10.25
N LEU A 149 10.38 2.06 -9.85
CA LEU A 149 9.19 2.29 -10.66
C LEU A 149 8.19 3.17 -9.92
N ILE A 150 7.65 4.20 -10.59
CA ILE A 150 6.55 5.01 -10.09
C ILE A 150 5.49 5.09 -11.18
N PHE A 151 4.35 4.47 -10.97
CA PHE A 151 3.24 4.40 -11.92
C PHE A 151 1.96 4.88 -11.26
N GLN A 152 1.22 5.78 -11.88
CA GLN A 152 -0.14 6.11 -11.43
C GLN A 152 -1.06 4.90 -11.61
N SER A 153 -1.00 4.26 -12.77
CA SER A 153 -1.77 3.05 -13.06
C SER A 153 -1.19 1.78 -12.42
N GLY A 154 -1.91 1.23 -11.45
CA GLY A 154 -1.54 -0.04 -10.82
C GLY A 154 -1.61 -1.25 -11.75
N GLY A 155 -2.57 -1.28 -12.67
CA GLY A 155 -2.68 -2.33 -13.67
C GLY A 155 -1.48 -2.37 -14.61
N SER A 156 -1.08 -1.20 -15.10
CA SER A 156 0.11 -1.04 -15.94
C SER A 156 1.39 -1.45 -15.20
N LEU A 157 1.53 -1.04 -13.93
CA LEU A 157 2.66 -1.44 -13.10
C LEU A 157 2.78 -2.95 -12.97
N GLY A 158 1.68 -3.64 -12.64
CA GLY A 158 1.67 -5.09 -12.47
C GLY A 158 2.08 -5.84 -13.74
N ASN A 159 1.57 -5.41 -14.89
CA ASN A 159 1.91 -6.00 -16.20
C ASN A 159 3.38 -5.76 -16.54
N TRP A 160 3.87 -4.56 -16.30
CA TRP A 160 5.25 -4.20 -16.58
C TRP A 160 6.23 -5.00 -15.70
N VAL A 161 5.99 -5.08 -14.39
CA VAL A 161 6.79 -5.87 -13.45
C VAL A 161 6.83 -7.33 -13.85
N LYS A 162 5.69 -7.94 -14.22
CA LYS A 162 5.65 -9.32 -14.65
C LYS A 162 6.48 -9.55 -15.92
N GLY A 163 6.27 -8.77 -16.97
CA GLY A 163 6.95 -8.95 -18.22
C GLY A 163 8.46 -8.70 -18.19
N THR A 164 8.93 -7.80 -17.31
CA THR A 164 10.35 -7.47 -17.20
C THR A 164 11.10 -8.36 -16.20
N SER A 165 10.45 -8.83 -15.14
CA SER A 165 11.06 -9.79 -14.21
C SER A 165 11.37 -11.12 -14.89
N GLU A 166 10.53 -11.56 -15.85
CA GLU A 166 10.78 -12.74 -16.67
C GLU A 166 12.04 -12.59 -17.57
N ARG A 167 12.45 -11.35 -17.84
CA ARG A 167 13.69 -11.01 -18.57
C ARG A 167 14.88 -10.76 -17.66
N GLY A 168 14.75 -11.06 -16.36
CA GLY A 168 15.84 -10.95 -15.36
C GLY A 168 16.09 -9.55 -14.83
N ILE A 169 15.22 -8.58 -15.12
CA ILE A 169 15.33 -7.23 -14.55
C ILE A 169 15.07 -7.28 -13.04
N GLY A 170 15.98 -6.71 -12.26
CA GLY A 170 15.87 -6.57 -10.82
C GLY A 170 15.39 -5.18 -10.41
N PHE A 171 14.65 -5.11 -9.30
CA PHE A 171 14.01 -3.90 -8.83
C PHE A 171 14.50 -3.51 -7.43
N SER A 172 14.54 -2.21 -7.16
CA SER A 172 14.66 -1.65 -5.81
C SER A 172 13.27 -1.46 -5.20
N TYR A 173 12.50 -0.57 -5.78
CA TYR A 173 11.15 -0.22 -5.35
C TYR A 173 10.19 -0.17 -6.54
N ALA A 174 8.91 -0.38 -6.27
CA ALA A 174 7.86 0.03 -7.18
C ALA A 174 6.65 0.55 -6.41
N VAL A 175 6.03 1.59 -6.94
CA VAL A 175 4.88 2.25 -6.35
C VAL A 175 3.80 2.45 -7.41
N SER A 176 2.56 2.04 -7.06
CA SER A 176 1.36 2.51 -7.73
C SER A 176 0.82 3.67 -6.92
N SER A 177 1.00 4.90 -7.40
CA SER A 177 0.65 6.10 -6.63
C SER A 177 -0.85 6.40 -6.59
N GLY A 178 -1.62 5.90 -7.55
CA GLY A 178 -3.08 6.11 -7.61
C GLY A 178 -3.46 7.59 -7.79
N ASN A 179 -4.43 8.06 -7.00
CA ASN A 179 -4.94 9.44 -7.12
C ASN A 179 -4.04 10.53 -6.51
N GLU A 180 -2.95 10.16 -5.84
CA GLU A 180 -1.96 11.10 -5.30
C GLU A 180 -2.54 12.20 -4.39
N VAL A 181 -3.47 11.82 -3.50
CA VAL A 181 -4.15 12.78 -2.61
C VAL A 181 -3.20 13.38 -1.55
N ASN A 182 -2.20 12.60 -1.09
CA ASN A 182 -1.22 13.05 -0.10
C ASN A 182 0.20 12.91 -0.63
N LEU A 183 0.73 11.69 -0.77
CA LEU A 183 2.01 11.48 -1.45
C LEU A 183 1.79 11.49 -2.96
N ASP A 184 2.56 12.28 -3.67
CA ASP A 184 2.53 12.40 -5.12
C ASP A 184 3.80 11.83 -5.78
N LEU A 185 3.81 11.86 -7.10
CA LEU A 185 4.94 11.40 -7.91
C LEU A 185 6.27 12.08 -7.52
N VAL A 186 6.23 13.36 -7.14
CA VAL A 186 7.44 14.13 -6.77
C VAL A 186 8.01 13.64 -5.45
N ASP A 187 7.16 13.26 -4.49
CA ASP A 187 7.59 12.70 -3.21
C ASP A 187 8.33 11.36 -3.43
N TYR A 188 7.73 10.46 -4.22
CA TYR A 188 8.35 9.18 -4.54
C TYR A 188 9.64 9.34 -5.34
N LEU A 189 9.66 10.24 -6.33
CA LEU A 189 10.86 10.55 -7.10
C LEU A 189 11.97 11.08 -6.20
N SER A 190 11.65 12.01 -5.30
CA SER A 190 12.59 12.59 -4.35
C SER A 190 13.20 11.54 -3.40
N PHE A 191 12.42 10.51 -3.04
CA PHE A 191 12.91 9.37 -2.27
C PHE A 191 13.86 8.50 -3.12
N LEU A 192 13.45 8.09 -4.33
CA LEU A 192 14.22 7.18 -5.18
C LEU A 192 15.55 7.80 -5.67
N VAL A 193 15.59 9.10 -5.91
CA VAL A 193 16.83 9.81 -6.29
C VAL A 193 17.88 9.76 -5.18
N LYS A 194 17.46 9.69 -3.92
CA LYS A 194 18.36 9.60 -2.76
C LYS A 194 18.70 8.15 -2.39
N ASP A 195 17.97 7.18 -2.92
CA ASP A 195 18.22 5.77 -2.63
C ASP A 195 19.48 5.26 -3.32
N ALA A 196 20.42 4.75 -2.53
CA ALA A 196 21.72 4.30 -3.04
C ALA A 196 21.62 3.08 -3.98
N GLN A 197 20.59 2.27 -3.85
CA GLN A 197 20.35 1.08 -4.67
C GLN A 197 19.75 1.43 -6.02
N THR A 198 18.88 2.45 -6.09
CA THR A 198 18.19 2.86 -7.32
C THR A 198 19.15 3.61 -8.26
N LYS A 199 19.27 3.14 -9.50
CA LYS A 199 20.11 3.76 -10.55
C LYS A 199 19.31 4.18 -11.78
N VAL A 200 18.14 3.57 -11.96
CA VAL A 200 17.23 3.86 -13.07
C VAL A 200 15.84 4.03 -12.49
N ILE A 201 15.17 5.12 -12.82
CA ILE A 201 13.79 5.38 -12.41
C ILE A 201 12.92 5.42 -13.66
N LEU A 202 11.88 4.61 -13.67
CA LEU A 202 10.87 4.61 -14.73
C LEU A 202 9.57 5.19 -14.17
N LEU A 203 9.06 6.20 -14.88
CA LEU A 203 7.82 6.90 -14.53
C LEU A 203 6.75 6.59 -15.56
N MET A 204 5.52 6.37 -15.09
CA MET A 204 4.33 6.35 -15.94
C MET A 204 3.27 7.29 -15.33
N VAL A 205 2.99 8.36 -16.05
CA VAL A 205 2.05 9.41 -15.65
C VAL A 205 0.86 9.35 -16.60
N GLU A 206 -0.33 9.36 -16.04
CA GLU A 206 -1.60 9.46 -16.77
C GLU A 206 -2.01 10.94 -16.75
N GLY A 207 -2.43 11.45 -17.93
CA GLY A 207 -2.83 12.86 -18.10
C GLY A 207 -4.25 13.12 -17.60
#